data_3086a98e722dd3b7692248cbbd9b1397
#
_entry.id   3086a98e722dd3b7692248cbbd9b1397
#
_cell.length_a   1.000
_cell.length_b   1.000
_cell.length_c   1.000
_cell.angle_alpha   90.00
_cell.angle_beta   90.00
_cell.angle_gamma   90.00
#
_symmetry.space_group_name_H-M   'P 1'
#
loop_
_entity.id
_entity.type
_entity.pdbx_description
1 polymer ?
#
loop_
_entity_poly.entity_id
_entity_poly.type
_entity_poly.pdbx_seq_one_letter_code
_entity_poly.pdbx_strand_id
1 'polypeptide(L)'
;MCLVTDWKEPKIAEKDIVCYKWYEKGCNNTYESPYQGSPIPTFKTIIHTELDTPEIFNDAEGECYMYKRILDKDLIYKIHKGFHSFSTYEGVRSDITSCLSDVIIVSCIIPKGSRYYRGVFGGEESYCSEAITIEEIIQLFKS
;
A
#
# COMPACT_ATOMS: atom_id res chain seq x y z
N MET A 1 -6.07 -6.04 5.09
CA MET A 1 -5.64 -5.42 3.80
C MET A 1 -4.65 -6.32 3.12
N CYS A 2 -4.83 -6.59 1.84
CA CYS A 2 -3.87 -7.37 1.08
C CYS A 2 -3.71 -6.84 -0.35
N LEU A 3 -2.50 -6.92 -0.85
CA LEU A 3 -2.20 -6.65 -2.24
C LEU A 3 -2.51 -7.90 -3.05
N VAL A 4 -3.14 -7.73 -4.21
CA VAL A 4 -3.33 -8.81 -5.18
C VAL A 4 -2.33 -8.61 -6.31
N THR A 5 -1.53 -9.61 -6.60
CA THR A 5 -0.44 -9.51 -7.57
C THR A 5 -0.33 -10.78 -8.42
N ASP A 6 0.22 -10.65 -9.62
CA ASP A 6 0.62 -11.78 -10.45
C ASP A 6 2.09 -12.16 -10.23
N TRP A 7 2.79 -11.49 -9.33
CA TRP A 7 4.19 -11.78 -9.02
C TRP A 7 4.30 -12.95 -8.05
N LYS A 8 4.95 -14.01 -8.48
CA LYS A 8 5.23 -15.19 -7.66
C LYS A 8 6.32 -14.90 -6.62
N GLU A 9 7.21 -13.96 -6.91
CA GLU A 9 8.35 -13.59 -6.08
C GLU A 9 8.46 -12.07 -6.00
N PRO A 10 9.01 -11.53 -4.91
CA PRO A 10 9.27 -10.10 -4.86
C PRO A 10 10.44 -9.74 -5.79
N LYS A 11 10.42 -8.51 -6.26
CA LYS A 11 11.56 -7.95 -7.00
C LYS A 11 12.34 -7.00 -6.08
N ILE A 12 13.58 -6.76 -6.45
CA ILE A 12 14.43 -5.79 -5.77
C ILE A 12 14.32 -4.46 -6.51
N ALA A 13 14.04 -3.39 -5.77
CA ALA A 13 13.94 -2.06 -6.36
C ALA A 13 15.31 -1.63 -6.91
N GLU A 14 15.37 -1.38 -8.21
CA GLU A 14 16.60 -0.97 -8.89
C GLU A 14 16.94 0.49 -8.64
N LYS A 15 15.94 1.27 -8.22
CA LYS A 15 16.03 2.69 -7.85
C LYS A 15 14.97 2.98 -6.81
N ASP A 16 15.04 4.17 -6.21
CA ASP A 16 14.01 4.64 -5.30
C ASP A 16 12.68 4.73 -6.04
N ILE A 17 11.61 4.19 -5.43
CA ILE A 17 10.27 4.20 -6.02
C ILE A 17 9.40 5.15 -5.23
N VAL A 18 8.88 6.19 -5.90
CA VAL A 18 7.95 7.13 -5.27
C VAL A 18 6.57 6.48 -5.16
N CYS A 19 5.97 6.59 -3.99
CA CYS A 19 4.64 6.06 -3.73
C CYS A 19 3.91 6.95 -2.73
N TYR A 20 2.67 6.60 -2.40
CA TYR A 20 1.79 7.44 -1.60
C TYR A 20 1.04 6.60 -0.59
N LYS A 21 0.79 7.21 0.60
CA LYS A 21 -0.04 6.62 1.64
C LYS A 21 -0.95 7.70 2.20
N TRP A 22 -2.00 7.28 2.89
CA TRP A 22 -2.81 8.21 3.64
C TRP A 22 -2.97 7.74 5.08
N TYR A 23 -3.14 8.70 5.97
CA TYR A 23 -3.32 8.48 7.40
C TYR A 23 -4.50 9.32 7.86
N GLU A 24 -5.26 8.78 8.81
CA GLU A 24 -6.37 9.49 9.42
C GLU A 24 -6.07 9.82 10.87
N LYS A 25 -6.65 10.93 11.34
CA LYS A 25 -6.48 11.36 12.73
C LYS A 25 -7.32 10.47 13.63
N GLY A 26 -6.67 9.76 14.53
CA GLY A 26 -7.32 8.87 15.49
C GLY A 26 -7.84 9.61 16.72
N CYS A 27 -8.42 8.85 17.66
CA CYS A 27 -9.03 9.37 18.87
C CYS A 27 -8.08 10.14 19.78
N ASN A 28 -6.77 9.88 19.67
CA ASN A 28 -5.72 10.50 20.49
C ASN A 28 -5.02 11.66 19.79
N ASN A 29 -5.63 12.24 18.76
CA ASN A 29 -5.03 13.29 17.94
C ASN A 29 -3.75 12.89 17.21
N THR A 30 -3.47 11.60 17.09
CA THR A 30 -2.34 11.07 16.30
C THR A 30 -2.87 10.53 14.98
N TYR A 31 -2.04 10.65 13.94
CA TYR A 31 -2.38 10.08 12.64
C TYR A 31 -2.04 8.61 12.61
N GLU A 32 -2.95 7.81 12.09
CA GLU A 32 -2.85 6.35 12.05
C GLU A 32 -3.19 5.83 10.66
N SER A 33 -2.61 4.69 10.29
CA SER A 33 -2.97 4.05 9.03
C SER A 33 -4.43 3.58 9.10
N PRO A 34 -5.20 3.76 8.01
CA PRO A 34 -6.65 3.51 8.04
C PRO A 34 -7.04 2.05 8.25
N TYR A 35 -6.18 1.12 7.86
CA TYR A 35 -6.52 -0.29 7.88
C TYR A 35 -5.89 -1.07 9.04
N GLN A 36 -4.78 -0.60 9.56
CA GLN A 36 -4.01 -1.31 10.59
C GLN A 36 -3.95 -0.57 11.91
N GLY A 37 -4.35 0.69 11.95
CA GLY A 37 -4.28 1.53 13.15
C GLY A 37 -2.85 1.83 13.60
N SER A 38 -1.86 1.58 12.76
CA SER A 38 -0.46 1.86 13.08
C SER A 38 -0.18 3.36 13.02
N PRO A 39 0.54 3.93 14.01
CA PRO A 39 0.86 5.35 13.99
C PRO A 39 1.77 5.68 12.81
N ILE A 40 1.68 6.93 12.34
CA ILE A 40 2.56 7.42 11.30
C ILE A 40 4.01 7.38 11.79
N PRO A 41 4.93 6.81 11.01
CA PRO A 41 6.33 6.74 11.43
C PRO A 41 7.02 8.09 11.33
N THR A 42 8.21 8.19 11.93
CA THR A 42 9.05 9.38 11.84
C THR A 42 9.41 9.64 10.38
N PHE A 43 9.26 10.89 9.94
CA PHE A 43 9.55 11.30 8.57
C PHE A 43 11.04 11.18 8.27
N LYS A 44 11.35 10.86 7.01
CA LYS A 44 12.72 10.77 6.46
C LYS A 44 13.60 9.71 7.14
N THR A 45 12.97 8.74 7.77
CA THR A 45 13.62 7.60 8.39
C THR A 45 13.16 6.33 7.68
N ILE A 46 14.11 5.50 7.27
CA ILE A 46 13.77 4.21 6.66
C ILE A 46 13.28 3.26 7.76
N ILE A 47 12.08 2.74 7.58
CA ILE A 47 11.54 1.72 8.46
C ILE A 47 11.42 0.40 7.70
N HIS A 48 11.56 -0.69 8.43
CA HIS A 48 11.56 -2.05 7.88
C HIS A 48 10.46 -2.89 8.51
N THR A 49 9.96 -3.84 7.77
CA THR A 49 9.03 -4.85 8.25
C THR A 49 9.26 -6.16 7.53
N GLU A 50 8.64 -7.21 8.03
CA GLU A 50 8.62 -8.51 7.35
C GLU A 50 7.74 -8.42 6.11
N LEU A 51 8.23 -8.98 5.00
CA LEU A 51 7.47 -9.09 3.77
C LEU A 51 6.99 -10.53 3.61
N ASP A 52 5.67 -10.69 3.41
CA ASP A 52 5.06 -11.99 3.27
C ASP A 52 5.54 -12.74 2.03
N THR A 53 5.47 -14.07 2.11
CA THR A 53 5.53 -14.90 0.91
C THR A 53 4.17 -14.87 0.22
N PRO A 54 4.14 -14.98 -1.12
CA PRO A 54 2.88 -14.96 -1.85
C PRO A 54 2.02 -16.17 -1.50
N GLU A 55 0.74 -15.92 -1.25
CA GLU A 55 -0.28 -16.95 -1.03
C GLU A 55 -1.17 -17.01 -2.25
N ILE A 56 -1.40 -18.20 -2.80
CA ILE A 56 -2.27 -18.35 -3.97
C ILE A 56 -3.67 -17.83 -3.62
N PHE A 57 -4.16 -16.93 -4.45
CA PHE A 57 -5.51 -16.40 -4.32
C PHE A 57 -6.47 -17.38 -4.99
N ASN A 58 -7.21 -18.13 -4.20
CA ASN A 58 -8.17 -19.11 -4.66
C ASN A 58 -9.51 -18.87 -3.96
N ASP A 59 -10.30 -17.95 -4.51
CA ASP A 59 -11.61 -17.60 -3.99
C ASP A 59 -12.68 -18.13 -4.94
N ALA A 60 -13.58 -18.96 -4.40
CA ALA A 60 -14.67 -19.55 -5.17
C ALA A 60 -15.82 -18.56 -5.46
N GLU A 61 -15.84 -17.39 -4.82
CA GLU A 61 -16.98 -16.47 -4.86
C GLU A 61 -16.89 -15.34 -5.90
N GLY A 62 -15.94 -15.40 -6.81
CA GLY A 62 -15.88 -14.46 -7.93
C GLY A 62 -14.97 -13.26 -7.77
N GLU A 63 -14.53 -12.88 -6.56
CA GLU A 63 -13.58 -11.79 -6.35
C GLU A 63 -12.24 -12.12 -7.01
N CYS A 64 -11.77 -13.34 -6.82
CA CYS A 64 -10.58 -13.86 -7.48
C CYS A 64 -10.66 -13.73 -9.00
N TYR A 65 -11.81 -14.08 -9.57
CA TYR A 65 -12.05 -13.99 -11.01
C TYR A 65 -11.92 -12.54 -11.51
N MET A 66 -12.46 -11.59 -10.78
CA MET A 66 -12.37 -10.17 -11.12
C MET A 66 -10.91 -9.72 -11.17
N TYR A 67 -10.10 -10.08 -10.17
CA TYR A 67 -8.67 -9.73 -10.15
C TYR A 67 -7.88 -10.44 -11.24
N LYS A 68 -8.20 -11.68 -11.57
CA LYS A 68 -7.60 -12.37 -12.72
C LYS A 68 -7.82 -11.63 -14.02
N ARG A 69 -9.00 -11.05 -14.19
CA ARG A 69 -9.30 -10.22 -15.36
C ARG A 69 -8.55 -8.90 -15.35
N ILE A 70 -8.49 -8.21 -14.21
CA ILE A 70 -7.78 -6.93 -14.08
C ILE A 70 -6.29 -7.13 -14.39
N LEU A 71 -5.68 -8.17 -13.84
CA LEU A 71 -4.26 -8.46 -14.04
C LEU A 71 -3.96 -9.23 -15.32
N ASP A 72 -4.99 -9.73 -16.00
CA ASP A 72 -4.88 -10.56 -17.21
C ASP A 72 -3.97 -11.78 -16.98
N LYS A 73 -4.19 -12.48 -15.87
CA LYS A 73 -3.43 -13.66 -15.45
C LYS A 73 -4.35 -14.72 -14.87
N ASP A 74 -4.02 -15.99 -15.10
CA ASP A 74 -4.76 -17.11 -14.55
C ASP A 74 -4.35 -17.46 -13.12
N LEU A 75 -3.12 -17.14 -12.75
CA LEU A 75 -2.59 -17.41 -11.41
C LEU A 75 -2.19 -16.10 -10.75
N ILE A 76 -2.83 -15.83 -9.61
CA ILE A 76 -2.61 -14.60 -8.85
C ILE A 76 -2.42 -14.93 -7.37
N TYR A 77 -1.86 -13.97 -6.63
CA TYR A 77 -1.44 -14.15 -5.25
C TYR A 77 -1.90 -13.00 -4.38
N LYS A 78 -2.02 -13.26 -3.07
CA LYS A 78 -2.25 -12.26 -2.04
C LYS A 78 -0.98 -12.04 -1.22
N ILE A 79 -0.70 -10.79 -0.90
CA ILE A 79 0.38 -10.40 0.00
C ILE A 79 -0.24 -9.61 1.15
N HIS A 80 -0.10 -10.11 2.37
CA HIS A 80 -0.69 -9.46 3.56
C HIS A 80 0.29 -8.57 4.30
N LYS A 81 1.46 -9.10 4.66
CA LYS A 81 2.45 -8.38 5.44
C LYS A 81 3.42 -7.59 4.59
N GLY A 82 3.64 -6.35 4.97
CA GLY A 82 4.50 -5.40 4.32
C GLY A 82 3.92 -4.01 4.41
N PHE A 83 4.66 -3.03 3.92
CA PHE A 83 4.16 -1.66 3.82
C PHE A 83 3.38 -1.50 2.53
N HIS A 84 2.07 -1.28 2.65
CA HIS A 84 1.18 -1.05 1.50
C HIS A 84 1.18 0.43 1.13
N SER A 85 1.31 0.70 -0.16
CA SER A 85 1.31 2.07 -0.69
C SER A 85 0.71 2.07 -2.09
N PHE A 86 0.30 3.26 -2.54
CA PHE A 86 -0.27 3.45 -3.88
C PHE A 86 0.80 4.03 -4.82
N SER A 87 0.75 3.65 -6.08
CA SER A 87 1.74 4.12 -7.05
C SER A 87 1.50 5.56 -7.49
N THR A 88 0.27 6.07 -7.37
CA THR A 88 -0.09 7.42 -7.81
C THR A 88 -0.86 8.18 -6.73
N TYR A 89 -0.80 9.52 -6.82
CA TYR A 89 -1.62 10.40 -5.99
C TYR A 89 -3.11 10.16 -6.22
N GLU A 90 -3.53 9.99 -7.47
CA GLU A 90 -4.92 9.73 -7.83
C GLU A 90 -5.40 8.42 -7.22
N GLY A 91 -4.55 7.40 -7.19
CA GLY A 91 -4.88 6.11 -6.59
C GLY A 91 -5.14 6.24 -5.09
N VAL A 92 -4.28 6.95 -4.36
CA VAL A 92 -4.51 7.14 -2.93
C VAL A 92 -5.75 8.00 -2.67
N ARG A 93 -6.01 9.01 -3.51
CA ARG A 93 -7.23 9.82 -3.41
C ARG A 93 -8.49 8.97 -3.55
N SER A 94 -8.49 8.05 -4.49
CA SER A 94 -9.63 7.14 -4.72
C SER A 94 -9.88 6.20 -3.56
N ASP A 95 -8.86 5.88 -2.78
CA ASP A 95 -8.98 4.99 -1.64
C ASP A 95 -9.56 5.67 -0.40
N ILE A 96 -9.50 6.99 -0.33
CA ILE A 96 -10.05 7.75 0.80
C ILE A 96 -11.57 7.78 0.66
N THR A 97 -12.26 6.99 1.47
CA THR A 97 -13.70 6.78 1.34
C THR A 97 -14.52 7.57 2.35
N SER A 98 -13.90 8.15 3.37
CA SER A 98 -14.62 8.85 4.44
C SER A 98 -13.79 10.02 4.95
N CYS A 99 -14.48 11.14 5.17
CA CYS A 99 -13.88 12.34 5.76
C CYS A 99 -14.47 12.64 7.13
N LEU A 100 -14.71 11.60 7.95
CA LEU A 100 -15.20 11.78 9.32
C LEU A 100 -14.11 12.30 10.25
N SER A 101 -12.86 12.21 9.86
CA SER A 101 -11.73 12.78 10.58
C SER A 101 -10.78 13.45 9.60
N ASP A 102 -9.81 14.21 10.13
CA ASP A 102 -8.78 14.81 9.29
C ASP A 102 -7.94 13.69 8.65
N VAL A 103 -7.58 13.88 7.39
CA VAL A 103 -6.80 12.93 6.60
C VAL A 103 -5.61 13.66 5.99
N ILE A 104 -4.45 13.02 6.02
CA ILE A 104 -3.28 13.49 5.29
C ILE A 104 -2.85 12.48 4.25
N ILE A 105 -2.38 12.98 3.12
CA ILE A 105 -1.70 12.19 2.10
C ILE A 105 -0.22 12.52 2.20
N VAL A 106 0.61 11.50 2.25
CA VAL A 106 2.07 11.64 2.31
C VAL A 106 2.70 11.03 1.09
N SER A 107 3.79 11.63 0.62
CA SER A 107 4.67 10.99 -0.34
C SER A 107 5.65 10.09 0.40
N CYS A 108 5.95 8.97 -0.22
CA CYS A 108 6.83 7.96 0.35
C CYS A 108 7.83 7.49 -0.68
N ILE A 109 8.88 6.83 -0.21
CA ILE A 109 9.85 6.18 -1.08
C ILE A 109 10.04 4.75 -0.62
N ILE A 110 9.98 3.82 -1.58
CA ILE A 110 10.49 2.47 -1.40
C ILE A 110 11.97 2.54 -1.76
N PRO A 111 12.89 2.36 -0.79
CA PRO A 111 14.31 2.58 -1.04
C PRO A 111 14.87 1.58 -2.06
N LYS A 112 15.80 2.04 -2.88
CA LYS A 112 16.60 1.17 -3.75
C LYS A 112 17.16 0.01 -2.93
N GLY A 113 17.11 -1.20 -3.49
CA GLY A 113 17.59 -2.40 -2.83
C GLY A 113 16.55 -3.15 -1.99
N SER A 114 15.40 -2.54 -1.76
CA SER A 114 14.30 -3.17 -1.01
C SER A 114 13.54 -4.15 -1.87
N ARG A 115 13.08 -5.24 -1.25
CA ARG A 115 12.16 -6.16 -1.91
C ARG A 115 10.76 -5.61 -1.88
N TYR A 116 10.02 -5.80 -2.96
CA TYR A 116 8.66 -5.31 -3.08
C TYR A 116 7.84 -6.13 -4.08
N TYR A 117 6.53 -6.02 -3.94
CA TYR A 117 5.56 -6.52 -4.91
C TYR A 117 4.80 -5.35 -5.50
N ARG A 118 4.41 -5.48 -6.76
CA ARG A 118 3.48 -4.57 -7.41
C ARG A 118 2.21 -5.33 -7.78
N GLY A 119 1.08 -4.72 -7.56
CA GLY A 119 -0.20 -5.33 -7.88
C GLY A 119 -1.34 -4.34 -7.76
N VAL A 120 -2.47 -4.80 -7.27
CA VAL A 120 -3.71 -4.02 -7.19
C VAL A 120 -4.28 -4.09 -5.78
N PHE A 121 -4.71 -2.95 -5.28
CA PHE A 121 -5.50 -2.84 -4.07
C PHE A 121 -6.66 -1.87 -4.32
N GLY A 122 -7.89 -2.33 -4.07
CA GLY A 122 -9.07 -1.49 -4.29
C GLY A 122 -9.24 -0.98 -5.72
N GLY A 123 -8.75 -1.73 -6.72
CA GLY A 123 -8.79 -1.32 -8.12
C GLY A 123 -7.63 -0.41 -8.55
N GLU A 124 -6.75 -0.04 -7.63
CA GLU A 124 -5.65 0.89 -7.89
C GLU A 124 -4.29 0.20 -7.86
N GLU A 125 -3.40 0.58 -8.77
CA GLU A 125 -2.02 0.07 -8.76
C GLU A 125 -1.35 0.42 -7.44
N SER A 126 -0.76 -0.59 -6.82
CA SER A 126 -0.24 -0.48 -5.47
C SER A 126 1.01 -1.32 -5.28
N TYR A 127 1.73 -1.03 -4.20
CA TYR A 127 2.93 -1.76 -3.81
C TYR A 127 2.77 -2.35 -2.42
N CYS A 128 3.53 -3.41 -2.16
CA CYS A 128 3.77 -3.92 -0.81
C CYS A 128 5.27 -4.15 -0.68
N SER A 129 5.92 -3.48 0.28
CA SER A 129 7.38 -3.47 0.39
C SER A 129 7.86 -3.80 1.79
N GLU A 130 9.11 -4.27 1.88
CA GLU A 130 9.75 -4.56 3.17
C GLU A 130 10.33 -3.32 3.84
N ALA A 131 10.48 -2.22 3.11
CA ALA A 131 11.01 -0.96 3.63
C ALA A 131 10.30 0.22 2.99
N ILE A 132 10.16 1.30 3.73
CA ILE A 132 9.56 2.53 3.25
C ILE A 132 10.10 3.72 4.03
N THR A 133 10.12 4.89 3.39
CA THR A 133 10.43 6.17 4.02
C THR A 133 9.28 7.12 3.75
N ILE A 134 8.73 7.72 4.81
CA ILE A 134 7.74 8.79 4.67
C ILE A 134 8.49 10.09 4.42
N GLU A 135 8.25 10.74 3.29
CA GLU A 135 9.01 11.94 2.91
C GLU A 135 8.34 13.23 3.38
N GLU A 136 7.11 13.47 2.98
CA GLU A 136 6.42 14.73 3.31
C GLU A 136 4.91 14.60 3.21
N ILE A 137 4.22 15.52 3.87
CA ILE A 137 2.77 15.69 3.72
C ILE A 137 2.54 16.51 2.45
N ILE A 138 1.77 15.98 1.51
CA ILE A 138 1.47 16.67 0.26
C ILE A 138 0.04 17.21 0.20
N GLN A 139 -0.84 16.72 1.06
CA GLN A 139 -2.24 17.16 1.10
C GLN A 139 -2.83 16.94 2.49
N LEU A 140 -3.64 17.88 2.93
CA LEU A 140 -4.41 17.80 4.17
C LEU A 140 -5.88 18.01 3.86
N PHE A 141 -6.72 17.08 4.32
CA PHE A 141 -8.18 17.21 4.28
C PHE A 141 -8.70 17.33 5.70
N LYS A 142 -9.41 18.41 5.98
CA LYS A 142 -10.05 18.62 7.30
C LYS A 142 -11.50 18.16 7.23
N SER A 143 -11.92 17.48 8.27
CA SER A 143 -13.32 17.07 8.43
C SER A 143 -14.22 18.26 8.80
#